data_68534fd8493104389c72ff0c4fa154c5
#
_entry.id   68534fd8493104389c72ff0c4fa154c5
#
_cell.length_a   1.000
_cell.length_b   1.000
_cell.length_c   1.000
_cell.angle_alpha   90.00
_cell.angle_beta   90.00
_cell.angle_gamma   90.00
#
_symmetry.space_group_name_H-M   'P 1'
#
loop_
_entity.id
_entity.type
_entity.pdbx_description
1 polymer ?
#
loop_
_entity_poly.entity_id
_entity_poly.type
_entity_poly.pdbx_seq_one_letter_code
_entity_poly.pdbx_strand_id
1 'polypeptide(L)'
;DATRVFLLAIVACLFFEWTIQKYLIKGPLTINDGSALITAILLALNLPSNLPGWMVIIGALVAIGMAKMSFGGLGKNIFNPALVARVFLLVSFPVQMTSWPKPSPITNGLADVITGATPLGILKEGLNNEKTISELTPNLPTYTQGLMGDMGGSMGEVSALALIIGGI
;
A
#
# COMPACT_ATOMS: atom_id res chain seq x y z
N ASP A 1 -4.92 10.42 -7.03
CA ASP A 1 -5.37 9.14 -6.44
C ASP A 1 -4.54 8.73 -5.22
N ALA A 2 -3.20 8.79 -5.25
CA ALA A 2 -2.36 8.48 -4.10
C ALA A 2 -2.73 9.29 -2.84
N THR A 3 -2.85 10.60 -2.96
CA THR A 3 -3.24 11.48 -1.85
C THR A 3 -4.59 11.11 -1.25
N ARG A 4 -5.55 10.68 -2.09
CA ARG A 4 -6.86 10.20 -1.64
C ARG A 4 -6.72 8.95 -0.76
N VAL A 5 -5.92 7.97 -1.20
CA VAL A 5 -5.67 6.72 -0.45
C VAL A 5 -5.00 7.04 0.89
N PHE A 6 -3.99 7.93 0.90
CA PHE A 6 -3.32 8.36 2.12
C PHE A 6 -4.28 9.03 3.11
N LEU A 7 -5.01 10.04 2.68
CA LEU A 7 -5.95 10.77 3.54
C LEU A 7 -7.04 9.83 4.08
N LEU A 8 -7.58 8.98 3.22
CA LEU A 8 -8.61 8.03 3.61
C LEU A 8 -8.10 7.00 4.62
N ALA A 9 -6.89 6.48 4.44
CA ALA A 9 -6.27 5.56 5.39
C ALA A 9 -6.04 6.22 6.75
N ILE A 10 -5.55 7.47 6.78
CA ILE A 10 -5.34 8.21 8.04
C ILE A 10 -6.66 8.42 8.76
N VAL A 11 -7.67 8.97 8.07
CA VAL A 11 -8.98 9.23 8.68
C VAL A 11 -9.63 7.94 9.17
N ALA A 12 -9.60 6.88 8.37
CA ALA A 12 -10.20 5.60 8.73
C ALA A 12 -9.49 4.94 9.93
N CYS A 13 -8.16 4.91 9.96
CA CYS A 13 -7.42 4.33 11.08
C CYS A 13 -7.66 5.09 12.39
N LEU A 14 -7.62 6.42 12.37
CA LEU A 14 -7.92 7.24 13.55
C LEU A 14 -9.36 7.05 14.02
N PHE A 15 -10.31 7.01 13.10
CA PHE A 15 -11.71 6.78 13.40
C PHE A 15 -11.94 5.41 14.04
N PHE A 16 -11.38 4.34 13.49
CA PHE A 16 -11.53 3.00 14.04
C PHE A 16 -10.82 2.86 15.38
N GLU A 17 -9.65 3.44 15.58
CA GLU A 17 -8.98 3.42 16.87
C GLU A 17 -9.81 4.11 17.96
N TRP A 18 -10.31 5.32 17.66
CA TRP A 18 -11.19 6.05 18.56
C TRP A 18 -12.46 5.26 18.89
N THR A 19 -13.11 4.71 17.87
CA THR A 19 -14.38 3.98 18.04
C THR A 19 -14.18 2.71 18.88
N ILE A 20 -13.15 1.93 18.59
CA ILE A 20 -12.86 0.68 19.30
C ILE A 20 -12.47 0.98 20.75
N GLN A 21 -11.62 1.96 21.00
CA GLN A 21 -11.23 2.31 22.36
C GLN A 21 -12.39 2.83 23.19
N LYS A 22 -13.22 3.70 22.62
CA LYS A 22 -14.34 4.31 23.34
C LYS A 22 -15.47 3.34 23.62
N TYR A 23 -15.85 2.50 22.65
CA TYR A 23 -17.07 1.69 22.74
C TYR A 23 -16.81 0.22 23.10
N LEU A 24 -15.72 -0.39 22.59
CA LEU A 24 -15.43 -1.80 22.84
C LEU A 24 -14.54 -2.00 24.05
N ILE A 25 -13.39 -1.33 24.09
CA ILE A 25 -12.40 -1.54 25.17
C ILE A 25 -12.76 -0.73 26.41
N LYS A 26 -13.42 0.44 26.24
CA LYS A 26 -13.77 1.38 27.33
C LYS A 26 -12.56 1.79 28.17
N GLY A 27 -11.38 1.87 27.53
CA GLY A 27 -10.10 2.23 28.15
C GLY A 27 -9.70 3.67 27.88
N PRO A 28 -8.50 4.07 28.32
CA PRO A 28 -7.95 5.39 28.03
C PRO A 28 -7.73 5.54 26.51
N LEU A 29 -8.02 6.72 25.99
CA LEU A 29 -7.80 7.05 24.58
C LEU A 29 -6.30 7.20 24.30
N THR A 30 -5.73 6.34 23.46
CA THR A 30 -4.31 6.36 23.07
C THR A 30 -4.07 7.01 21.72
N ILE A 31 -5.05 7.70 21.14
CA ILE A 31 -4.94 8.36 19.84
C ILE A 31 -3.74 9.33 19.77
N ASN A 32 -3.41 9.96 20.90
CA ASN A 32 -2.34 10.94 21.01
C ASN A 32 -0.93 10.33 20.96
N ASP A 33 -0.79 9.01 21.02
CA ASP A 33 0.50 8.32 20.90
C ASP A 33 1.03 8.24 19.46
N GLY A 34 0.21 8.65 18.48
CA GLY A 34 0.56 8.64 17.07
C GLY A 34 0.63 7.26 16.41
N SER A 35 0.39 6.18 17.15
CA SER A 35 0.53 4.81 16.64
C SER A 35 -0.47 4.46 15.55
N ALA A 36 -1.69 5.00 15.59
CA ALA A 36 -2.67 4.85 14.52
C ALA A 36 -2.23 5.59 13.25
N LEU A 37 -1.64 6.76 13.41
CA LEU A 37 -1.12 7.54 12.29
C LEU A 37 0.01 6.81 11.58
N ILE A 38 0.97 6.26 12.32
CA ILE A 38 2.06 5.45 11.78
C ILE A 38 1.50 4.22 11.05
N THR A 39 0.55 3.50 11.66
CA THR A 39 -0.10 2.35 11.03
C THR A 39 -0.81 2.74 9.73
N ALA A 40 -1.48 3.87 9.70
CA ALA A 40 -2.18 4.39 8.52
C ALA A 40 -1.22 4.74 7.38
N ILE A 41 -0.10 5.42 7.69
CA ILE A 41 0.94 5.76 6.72
C ILE A 41 1.57 4.49 6.15
N LEU A 42 1.97 3.55 7.01
CA LEU A 42 2.54 2.28 6.58
C LEU A 42 1.55 1.48 5.72
N LEU A 43 0.27 1.47 6.09
CA LEU A 43 -0.77 0.82 5.29
C LEU A 43 -0.89 1.48 3.92
N ALA A 44 -1.03 2.81 3.86
CA ALA A 44 -1.16 3.54 2.61
C ALA A 44 0.03 3.32 1.68
N LEU A 45 1.27 3.33 2.20
CA LEU A 45 2.49 3.06 1.43
C LEU A 45 2.53 1.65 0.82
N ASN A 46 1.82 0.70 1.43
CA ASN A 46 1.74 -0.68 0.97
C ASN A 46 0.58 -0.96 -0.01
N LEU A 47 -0.29 0.02 -0.26
CA LEU A 47 -1.45 -0.12 -1.13
C LEU A 47 -1.20 0.45 -2.52
N PRO A 48 -1.89 -0.07 -3.56
CA PRO A 48 -1.95 0.58 -4.87
C PRO A 48 -2.63 1.95 -4.80
N SER A 49 -2.13 2.93 -5.55
CA SER A 49 -2.67 4.29 -5.56
C SER A 49 -4.07 4.41 -6.16
N ASN A 50 -4.48 3.44 -6.98
CA ASN A 50 -5.81 3.38 -7.62
C ASN A 50 -6.84 2.58 -6.82
N LEU A 51 -6.49 2.12 -5.60
CA LEU A 51 -7.39 1.27 -4.82
C LEU A 51 -8.71 1.99 -4.50
N PRO A 52 -9.87 1.32 -4.68
CA PRO A 52 -11.17 1.87 -4.29
C PRO A 52 -11.23 2.22 -2.81
N GLY A 53 -11.83 3.36 -2.47
CA GLY A 53 -11.84 3.88 -1.09
C GLY A 53 -12.45 2.92 -0.06
N TRP A 54 -13.48 2.17 -0.42
CA TRP A 54 -14.10 1.20 0.49
C TRP A 54 -13.15 0.06 0.89
N MET A 55 -12.23 -0.36 0.00
CA MET A 55 -11.21 -1.35 0.31
C MET A 55 -10.17 -0.79 1.28
N VAL A 56 -9.79 0.48 1.15
CA VAL A 56 -8.92 1.17 2.11
C VAL A 56 -9.54 1.19 3.49
N ILE A 57 -10.85 1.45 3.58
CA ILE A 57 -11.60 1.44 4.85
C ILE A 57 -11.60 0.03 5.47
N ILE A 58 -11.85 -1.02 4.68
CA ILE A 58 -11.76 -2.40 5.18
C ILE A 58 -10.34 -2.72 5.66
N GLY A 59 -9.32 -2.34 4.89
CA GLY A 59 -7.92 -2.49 5.30
C GLY A 59 -7.60 -1.80 6.62
N ALA A 60 -8.07 -0.57 6.81
CA ALA A 60 -7.91 0.17 8.05
C ALA A 60 -8.62 -0.52 9.24
N LEU A 61 -9.84 -1.05 9.03
CA LEU A 61 -10.56 -1.81 10.04
C LEU A 61 -9.79 -3.07 10.46
N VAL A 62 -9.25 -3.82 9.51
CA VAL A 62 -8.43 -5.02 9.79
C VAL A 62 -7.14 -4.65 10.50
N ALA A 63 -6.43 -3.61 10.04
CA ALA A 63 -5.19 -3.16 10.66
C ALA A 63 -5.39 -2.74 12.12
N ILE A 64 -6.36 -1.87 12.37
CA ILE A 64 -6.59 -1.34 13.72
C ILE A 64 -7.39 -2.32 14.58
N GLY A 65 -8.51 -2.84 14.08
CA GLY A 65 -9.40 -3.69 14.86
C GLY A 65 -8.81 -5.06 15.15
N MET A 66 -8.42 -5.77 14.10
CA MET A 66 -7.97 -7.16 14.24
C MET A 66 -6.49 -7.28 14.60
N ALA A 67 -5.61 -6.51 13.96
CA ALA A 67 -4.17 -6.70 14.13
C ALA A 67 -3.56 -5.86 15.27
N LYS A 68 -4.16 -4.73 15.64
CA LYS A 68 -3.63 -3.84 16.67
C LYS A 68 -4.41 -3.96 17.98
N MET A 69 -5.71 -3.67 17.96
CA MET A 69 -6.51 -3.56 19.18
C MET A 69 -6.85 -4.91 19.83
N SER A 70 -6.99 -5.98 19.05
CA SER A 70 -7.24 -7.33 19.58
C SER A 70 -6.11 -7.85 20.47
N PHE A 71 -4.89 -7.39 20.25
CA PHE A 71 -3.71 -7.77 21.07
C PHE A 71 -3.41 -6.78 22.20
N GLY A 72 -4.19 -5.72 22.36
CA GLY A 72 -4.03 -4.74 23.43
C GLY A 72 -3.27 -3.47 23.05
N GLY A 73 -3.10 -3.17 21.76
CA GLY A 73 -2.56 -1.91 21.29
C GLY A 73 -1.04 -1.89 21.08
N LEU A 74 -0.45 -0.71 21.10
CA LEU A 74 0.95 -0.48 20.82
C LEU A 74 1.89 -1.32 21.71
N GLY A 75 2.88 -1.95 21.08
CA GLY A 75 3.90 -2.77 21.77
C GLY A 75 3.48 -4.20 22.12
N LYS A 76 2.21 -4.56 21.96
CA LYS A 76 1.70 -5.92 22.22
C LYS A 76 1.32 -6.68 20.95
N ASN A 77 1.51 -6.06 19.78
CA ASN A 77 1.16 -6.65 18.51
C ASN A 77 2.16 -7.75 18.14
N ILE A 78 1.66 -8.94 17.78
CA ILE A 78 2.50 -10.06 17.31
C ILE A 78 3.05 -9.75 15.91
N PHE A 79 2.24 -9.13 15.07
CA PHE A 79 2.57 -8.77 13.69
C PHE A 79 2.41 -7.27 13.46
N ASN A 80 3.08 -6.75 12.43
CA ASN A 80 2.85 -5.39 11.99
C ASN A 80 1.41 -5.23 11.47
N PRO A 81 0.58 -4.36 12.06
CA PRO A 81 -0.83 -4.23 11.71
C PRO A 81 -1.07 -3.86 10.24
N ALA A 82 -0.22 -3.00 9.66
CA ALA A 82 -0.34 -2.60 8.27
C ALA A 82 -0.07 -3.77 7.31
N LEU A 83 0.89 -4.64 7.63
CA LEU A 83 1.19 -5.81 6.82
C LEU A 83 0.10 -6.87 6.91
N VAL A 84 -0.49 -7.08 8.09
CA VAL A 84 -1.65 -7.98 8.25
C VAL A 84 -2.81 -7.53 7.36
N ALA A 85 -3.12 -6.23 7.37
CA ALA A 85 -4.17 -5.68 6.51
C ALA A 85 -3.83 -5.81 5.02
N ARG A 86 -2.56 -5.59 4.61
CA ARG A 86 -2.11 -5.80 3.24
C ARG A 86 -2.34 -7.25 2.79
N VAL A 87 -1.93 -8.24 3.62
CA VAL A 87 -2.10 -9.65 3.31
C VAL A 87 -3.59 -10.01 3.23
N PHE A 88 -4.39 -9.53 4.17
CA PHE A 88 -5.84 -9.72 4.14
C PHE A 88 -6.48 -9.20 2.84
N LEU A 89 -6.14 -7.96 2.44
CA LEU A 89 -6.64 -7.37 1.20
C LEU A 89 -6.14 -8.12 -0.03
N LEU A 90 -4.89 -8.60 -0.05
CA LEU A 90 -4.32 -9.35 -1.16
C LEU A 90 -5.03 -10.69 -1.37
N VAL A 91 -5.38 -11.38 -0.29
CA VAL A 91 -6.10 -12.66 -0.35
C VAL A 91 -7.56 -12.44 -0.73
N SER A 92 -8.20 -11.40 -0.20
CA SER A 92 -9.62 -11.12 -0.44
C SER A 92 -9.90 -10.45 -1.80
N PHE A 93 -8.98 -9.58 -2.27
CA PHE A 93 -9.15 -8.76 -3.49
C PHE A 93 -7.88 -8.77 -4.35
N PRO A 94 -7.46 -9.94 -4.86
CA PRO A 94 -6.17 -10.07 -5.55
C PRO A 94 -6.06 -9.18 -6.79
N VAL A 95 -7.12 -9.05 -7.56
CA VAL A 95 -7.11 -8.26 -8.81
C VAL A 95 -6.80 -6.80 -8.56
N GLN A 96 -7.45 -6.19 -7.56
CA GLN A 96 -7.26 -4.78 -7.23
C GLN A 96 -5.90 -4.53 -6.54
N MET A 97 -5.45 -5.49 -5.73
CA MET A 97 -4.19 -5.39 -5.00
C MET A 97 -2.94 -5.64 -5.86
N THR A 98 -3.10 -6.23 -7.03
CA THR A 98 -2.01 -6.46 -8.00
C THR A 98 -2.04 -5.48 -9.17
N SER A 99 -2.96 -4.54 -9.18
CA SER A 99 -3.07 -3.47 -10.18
C SER A 99 -2.20 -2.28 -9.78
N TRP A 100 -1.08 -2.07 -10.49
CA TRP A 100 -0.11 -1.02 -10.17
C TRP A 100 -0.12 0.07 -11.24
N PRO A 101 -0.73 1.24 -10.99
CA PRO A 101 -0.67 2.35 -11.93
C PRO A 101 0.73 2.93 -12.01
N LYS A 102 1.18 3.27 -13.23
CA LYS A 102 2.42 4.02 -13.42
C LYS A 102 2.23 5.47 -12.95
N PRO A 103 3.27 6.08 -12.37
CA PRO A 103 3.25 7.50 -12.07
C PRO A 103 3.03 8.30 -13.36
N SER A 104 2.04 9.18 -13.38
CA SER A 104 1.83 10.12 -14.48
C SER A 104 2.02 11.56 -14.00
N PRO A 105 2.61 12.45 -14.82
CA PRO A 105 2.70 13.86 -14.47
C PRO A 105 1.30 14.47 -14.31
N ILE A 106 1.16 15.37 -13.34
CA ILE A 106 -0.12 16.03 -12.96
C ILE A 106 -0.76 16.80 -14.15
N THR A 107 0.03 17.11 -15.16
CA THR A 107 -0.40 17.84 -16.37
C THR A 107 -1.21 17.01 -17.36
N ASN A 108 -1.09 15.68 -17.33
CA ASN A 108 -1.90 14.82 -18.18
C ASN A 108 -3.20 14.54 -17.41
N GLY A 109 -4.27 15.25 -17.80
CA GLY A 109 -5.57 15.23 -17.12
C GLY A 109 -6.04 13.81 -16.73
N LEU A 110 -7.05 13.75 -15.90
CA LEU A 110 -7.63 12.56 -15.22
C LEU A 110 -7.94 11.31 -16.09
N ALA A 111 -7.48 11.26 -17.35
CA ALA A 111 -8.05 10.39 -18.37
C ALA A 111 -7.38 9.03 -18.55
N ASP A 112 -6.10 8.80 -18.22
CA ASP A 112 -5.46 7.52 -18.50
C ASP A 112 -4.55 7.06 -17.36
N VAL A 113 -5.11 6.29 -16.45
CA VAL A 113 -4.32 5.47 -15.51
C VAL A 113 -3.86 4.22 -16.27
N ILE A 114 -2.70 4.31 -16.90
CA ILE A 114 -2.06 3.15 -17.51
C ILE A 114 -1.58 2.24 -16.37
N THR A 115 -2.29 1.14 -16.16
CA THR A 115 -1.81 0.08 -15.25
C THR A 115 -0.62 -0.61 -15.91
N GLY A 116 0.55 -0.47 -15.31
CA GLY A 116 1.74 -1.19 -15.73
C GLY A 116 1.90 -2.49 -14.94
N ALA A 117 2.22 -3.58 -15.62
CA ALA A 117 2.68 -4.76 -14.91
C ALA A 117 4.01 -4.45 -14.20
N THR A 118 4.22 -5.01 -13.01
CA THR A 118 5.52 -4.91 -12.34
C THR A 118 6.58 -5.59 -13.21
N PRO A 119 7.88 -5.19 -13.12
CA PRO A 119 8.94 -5.84 -13.88
C PRO A 119 8.95 -7.36 -13.70
N LEU A 120 8.70 -7.83 -12.47
CA LEU A 120 8.60 -9.25 -12.16
C LEU A 120 7.35 -9.89 -12.79
N GLY A 121 6.23 -9.15 -12.87
CA GLY A 121 5.01 -9.60 -13.55
C GLY A 121 5.24 -9.81 -15.05
N ILE A 122 5.93 -8.88 -15.71
CA ILE A 122 6.29 -8.98 -17.13
C ILE A 122 7.16 -10.20 -17.39
N LEU A 123 8.17 -10.43 -16.53
CA LEU A 123 9.03 -11.62 -16.64
C LEU A 123 8.25 -12.91 -16.44
N LYS A 124 7.42 -13.00 -15.40
CA LYS A 124 6.63 -14.19 -15.09
C LYS A 124 5.64 -14.52 -16.22
N GLU A 125 4.93 -13.54 -16.72
CA GLU A 125 3.97 -13.72 -17.80
C GLU A 125 4.68 -14.07 -19.11
N GLY A 126 5.81 -13.44 -19.42
CA GLY A 126 6.61 -13.73 -20.60
C GLY A 126 7.18 -15.15 -20.57
N LEU A 127 7.71 -15.61 -19.44
CA LEU A 127 8.23 -16.97 -19.28
C LEU A 127 7.12 -18.04 -19.37
N ASN A 128 5.92 -17.74 -18.84
CA ASN A 128 4.76 -18.61 -19.00
C ASN A 128 4.30 -18.73 -20.45
N ASN A 129 4.55 -17.71 -21.27
CA ASN A 129 4.27 -17.70 -22.72
C ASN A 129 5.48 -18.19 -23.56
N GLU A 130 6.43 -18.89 -22.95
CA GLU A 130 7.62 -19.46 -23.60
C GLU A 130 8.54 -18.44 -24.29
N LYS A 131 8.44 -17.14 -23.91
CA LYS A 131 9.32 -16.08 -24.44
C LYS A 131 10.68 -16.13 -23.80
N THR A 132 11.72 -15.89 -24.59
CA THR A 132 13.10 -15.83 -24.10
C THR A 132 13.35 -14.52 -23.33
N ILE A 133 14.23 -14.53 -22.32
CA ILE A 133 14.58 -13.35 -21.52
C ILE A 133 15.06 -12.19 -22.42
N SER A 134 15.78 -12.48 -23.49
CA SER A 134 16.25 -11.49 -24.47
C SER A 134 15.12 -10.76 -25.20
N GLU A 135 13.99 -11.42 -25.44
CA GLU A 135 12.79 -10.81 -26.03
C GLU A 135 11.98 -9.97 -25.04
N LEU A 136 12.12 -10.26 -23.75
CA LEU A 136 11.43 -9.53 -22.69
C LEU A 136 12.18 -8.28 -22.22
N THR A 137 13.51 -8.26 -22.40
CA THR A 137 14.37 -7.16 -21.97
C THR A 137 13.94 -5.77 -22.48
N PRO A 138 13.48 -5.58 -23.74
CA PRO A 138 13.02 -4.28 -24.22
C PRO A 138 11.77 -3.76 -23.51
N ASN A 139 10.97 -4.64 -22.92
CA ASN A 139 9.72 -4.30 -22.20
C ASN A 139 9.95 -4.04 -20.70
N LEU A 140 11.16 -4.29 -20.21
CA LEU A 140 11.52 -4.03 -18.83
C LEU A 140 11.91 -2.55 -18.64
N PRO A 141 11.59 -1.94 -17.49
CA PRO A 141 12.04 -0.59 -17.20
C PRO A 141 13.58 -0.53 -17.15
N THR A 142 14.12 0.54 -17.66
CA THR A 142 15.56 0.84 -17.58
C THR A 142 16.01 1.02 -16.14
N TYR A 143 17.27 0.79 -15.83
CA TYR A 143 17.84 1.01 -14.49
C TYR A 143 17.60 2.42 -13.98
N THR A 144 17.64 3.43 -14.85
CA THR A 144 17.33 4.83 -14.50
C THR A 144 15.88 5.03 -14.10
N GLN A 145 14.95 4.38 -14.78
CA GLN A 145 13.52 4.42 -14.43
C GLN A 145 13.28 3.74 -13.09
N GLY A 146 13.91 2.61 -12.81
CA GLY A 146 13.86 1.95 -11.51
C GLY A 146 14.44 2.79 -10.38
N LEU A 147 15.54 3.51 -10.64
CA LEU A 147 16.16 4.41 -9.67
C LEU A 147 15.24 5.60 -9.32
N MET A 148 14.64 6.21 -10.35
CA MET A 148 13.76 7.38 -10.20
C MET A 148 12.35 7.01 -9.71
N GLY A 149 11.91 5.76 -9.95
CA GLY A 149 10.57 5.29 -9.58
C GLY A 149 9.52 5.43 -10.67
N ASP A 150 9.92 5.47 -11.94
CA ASP A 150 9.01 5.48 -13.10
C ASP A 150 8.63 4.05 -13.51
N MET A 151 8.05 3.32 -12.58
CA MET A 151 7.57 1.95 -12.80
C MET A 151 6.32 1.67 -11.94
N GLY A 152 5.56 0.63 -12.30
CA GLY A 152 4.43 0.17 -11.50
C GLY A 152 4.89 -0.53 -10.21
N GLY A 153 4.32 -0.14 -9.08
CA GLY A 153 4.63 -0.72 -7.78
C GLY A 153 3.84 -0.08 -6.63
N SER A 154 4.05 -0.54 -5.40
CA SER A 154 3.46 0.09 -4.23
C SER A 154 4.08 1.47 -3.97
N MET A 155 3.31 2.38 -3.40
CA MET A 155 3.72 3.77 -3.21
C MET A 155 5.01 3.92 -2.38
N GLY A 156 5.32 2.94 -1.52
CA GLY A 156 6.51 2.95 -0.66
C GLY A 156 7.75 2.27 -1.26
N GLU A 157 7.62 1.56 -2.39
CA GLU A 157 8.71 0.72 -2.92
C GLU A 157 9.27 1.20 -4.26
N VAL A 158 8.58 2.11 -4.95
CA VAL A 158 8.82 2.41 -6.36
C VAL A 158 10.16 3.10 -6.60
N SER A 159 10.59 4.04 -5.75
CA SER A 159 11.82 4.82 -5.95
C SER A 159 12.97 4.30 -5.09
N ALA A 160 13.95 3.64 -5.72
CA ALA A 160 15.16 3.20 -5.05
C ALA A 160 15.98 4.37 -4.45
N LEU A 161 15.99 5.51 -5.14
CA LEU A 161 16.69 6.72 -4.66
C LEU A 161 16.04 7.25 -3.37
N ALA A 162 14.72 7.30 -3.30
CA ALA A 162 14.01 7.75 -2.10
C ALA A 162 14.25 6.81 -0.91
N LEU A 163 14.31 5.49 -1.16
CA LEU A 163 14.60 4.49 -0.12
C LEU A 163 16.04 4.63 0.40
N ILE A 164 17.03 4.89 -0.46
CA ILE A 164 18.42 5.12 -0.05
C ILE A 164 18.53 6.38 0.81
N ILE A 165 17.92 7.49 0.37
CA ILE A 165 17.94 8.75 1.13
C ILE A 165 17.23 8.60 2.48
N GLY A 166 16.13 7.86 2.54
CA GLY A 166 15.38 7.64 3.78
C GLY A 166 16.01 6.63 4.73
N GLY A 167 16.97 5.81 4.26
CA GLY A 167 17.68 4.79 5.05
C GLY A 167 19.00 5.24 5.66
N ILE A 168 19.49 6.43 5.26
CA ILE A 168 20.68 7.09 5.82
C ILE A 168 20.27 8.05 6.92
#